data_3f1019150361fda67062e174556bc0fc
#
_entry.id   3f1019150361fda67062e174556bc0fc
#
_cell.length_a   1.000
_cell.length_b   1.000
_cell.length_c   1.000
_cell.angle_alpha   90.00
_cell.angle_beta   90.00
_cell.angle_gamma   90.00
#
_symmetry.space_group_name_H-M   'P 1'
#
loop_
_entity.id
_entity.type
_entity.pdbx_description
1 polymer ?
#
loop_
_entity_poly.entity_id
_entity_poly.type
_entity_poly.pdbx_seq_one_letter_code
_entity_poly.pdbx_strand_id
1 'polypeptide(L)'
;MHVIDSQHTDPDYSVAYVVLETEAALKGYGLTFTVGRGTEIVVCAVKALSTLVVGKTLEEITGDFRGFYRLLSSDGQMRWIGPEKGVIQLATAAILNAIWDLWARVEGKDPAKLISCIDFRYITDALTEQEALDILVKAKTGQKTREEQMLREGYPAYTTSCAWLGYTDQQLTQLCSDALAQGWTKFKVKVGADLQDDIRRCSLIRKLIGPDKTLMIDANQRWDVNEAVTWVTKLAEFHPLWIEEPTSPDDILGHASISKALAPFGIGVATGEQCHNRVMFKQFLQASALQFVQIDSCRVGSVNENLAIILMAAKFNVPVCPHAGGVGLCELVQHLILFDYISVSASLSNRMCEYVDHLHEHFKSPTNIRNAHYIPPMDPGFSCEMLEESVKKHQYPEGEVWRVIEKQGKQ
;
A
#
# COMPACT_ATOMS: atom_id res chain seq x y z
N MET A 1 -20.85 0.04 -5.96
CA MET A 1 -20.62 0.79 -4.70
C MET A 1 -19.79 2.01 -5.09
N HIS A 2 -20.29 3.23 -4.92
CA HIS A 2 -19.50 4.42 -5.20
C HIS A 2 -18.65 4.74 -3.97
N VAL A 3 -17.37 4.44 -4.07
CA VAL A 3 -16.36 4.76 -3.06
C VAL A 3 -15.80 6.12 -3.41
N ILE A 4 -16.09 7.15 -2.62
CA ILE A 4 -15.73 8.54 -2.93
C ILE A 4 -14.87 9.11 -1.80
N ASP A 5 -13.75 9.71 -2.16
CA ASP A 5 -12.94 10.56 -1.28
C ASP A 5 -12.89 12.01 -1.81
N SER A 6 -12.07 12.86 -1.20
CA SER A 6 -12.02 14.28 -1.56
C SER A 6 -11.33 14.58 -2.90
N GLN A 7 -10.59 13.63 -3.46
CA GLN A 7 -9.90 13.74 -4.75
C GLN A 7 -10.51 12.85 -5.82
N HIS A 8 -10.92 11.62 -5.46
CA HIS A 8 -11.43 10.63 -6.38
C HIS A 8 -12.95 10.54 -6.27
N THR A 9 -13.65 11.34 -7.09
CA THR A 9 -15.12 11.43 -7.08
C THR A 9 -15.80 10.45 -8.03
N ASP A 10 -15.03 9.83 -8.94
CA ASP A 10 -15.50 8.89 -9.95
C ASP A 10 -14.45 7.81 -10.24
N PRO A 11 -14.05 7.01 -9.22
CA PRO A 11 -13.04 5.98 -9.39
C PRO A 11 -13.61 4.75 -10.08
N ASP A 12 -12.83 4.21 -11.03
CA ASP A 12 -13.04 2.91 -11.67
C ASP A 12 -11.85 2.01 -11.34
N TYR A 13 -11.94 1.30 -10.22
CA TYR A 13 -10.83 0.50 -9.69
C TYR A 13 -10.34 -0.53 -10.70
N SER A 14 -9.11 -0.37 -11.12
CA SER A 14 -8.48 -1.10 -12.21
C SER A 14 -7.08 -1.58 -11.84
N VAL A 15 -6.54 -2.47 -12.64
CA VAL A 15 -5.15 -2.94 -12.52
C VAL A 15 -4.49 -3.03 -13.90
N ALA A 16 -3.21 -2.71 -13.97
CA ALA A 16 -2.35 -3.20 -15.03
C ALA A 16 -1.78 -4.55 -14.57
N TYR A 17 -2.23 -5.63 -15.19
CA TYR A 17 -1.94 -7.00 -14.80
C TYR A 17 -0.85 -7.61 -15.69
N VAL A 18 0.14 -8.26 -15.07
CA VAL A 18 1.28 -8.89 -15.76
C VAL A 18 1.28 -10.39 -15.48
N VAL A 19 1.39 -11.17 -16.54
CA VAL A 19 1.63 -12.62 -16.45
C VAL A 19 2.96 -12.92 -17.09
N LEU A 20 3.89 -13.45 -16.34
CA LEU A 20 5.16 -14.00 -16.83
C LEU A 20 4.99 -15.49 -17.10
N GLU A 21 5.22 -15.90 -18.34
CA GLU A 21 5.20 -17.31 -18.73
C GLU A 21 6.62 -17.80 -18.96
N THR A 22 6.93 -19.00 -18.44
CA THR A 22 8.23 -19.64 -18.62
C THR A 22 8.12 -20.87 -19.50
N GLU A 23 9.24 -21.30 -20.10
CA GLU A 23 9.31 -22.54 -20.88
C GLU A 23 8.96 -23.80 -20.03
N ALA A 24 9.15 -23.73 -18.73
CA ALA A 24 8.80 -24.80 -17.78
C ALA A 24 7.32 -24.81 -17.39
N ALA A 25 6.45 -24.06 -18.11
CA ALA A 25 5.03 -23.90 -17.81
C ALA A 25 4.71 -23.28 -16.44
N LEU A 26 5.71 -22.78 -15.71
CA LEU A 26 5.52 -21.99 -14.50
C LEU A 26 5.13 -20.57 -14.88
N LYS A 27 4.25 -19.98 -14.09
CA LYS A 27 3.81 -18.59 -14.28
C LYS A 27 4.05 -17.77 -13.03
N GLY A 28 4.41 -16.51 -13.25
CA GLY A 28 4.45 -15.47 -12.22
C GLY A 28 3.41 -14.40 -12.52
N TYR A 29 2.77 -13.91 -11.49
CA TYR A 29 1.67 -12.96 -11.61
C TYR A 29 2.02 -11.67 -10.87
N GLY A 30 1.71 -10.53 -11.47
CA GLY A 30 1.95 -9.22 -10.87
C GLY A 30 0.93 -8.21 -11.33
N LEU A 31 0.75 -7.19 -10.51
CA LEU A 31 -0.16 -6.11 -10.83
C LEU A 31 0.35 -4.78 -10.29
N THR A 32 -0.19 -3.71 -10.83
CA THR A 32 -0.21 -2.39 -10.19
C THR A 32 -1.61 -1.82 -10.24
N PHE A 33 -2.02 -1.24 -9.11
CA PHE A 33 -3.34 -0.65 -8.93
C PHE A 33 -3.44 0.71 -9.62
N THR A 34 -4.59 1.00 -10.20
CA THR A 34 -4.98 2.28 -10.79
C THR A 34 -6.46 2.57 -10.50
N VAL A 35 -6.88 3.81 -10.70
CA VAL A 35 -8.27 4.24 -10.45
C VAL A 35 -9.05 4.48 -11.75
N GLY A 36 -8.67 3.81 -12.84
CA GLY A 36 -9.39 3.83 -14.11
C GLY A 36 -8.59 4.49 -15.25
N ARG A 37 -9.00 5.67 -15.67
CA ARG A 37 -8.38 6.38 -16.80
C ARG A 37 -6.87 6.50 -16.66
N GLY A 38 -6.12 6.10 -17.70
CA GLY A 38 -4.65 6.07 -17.69
C GLY A 38 -4.06 4.69 -17.41
N THR A 39 -4.87 3.68 -17.08
CA THR A 39 -4.40 2.28 -16.94
C THR A 39 -3.76 1.80 -18.23
N GLU A 40 -4.31 2.17 -19.38
CA GLU A 40 -3.77 1.87 -20.71
C GLU A 40 -2.37 2.45 -20.93
N ILE A 41 -2.04 3.59 -20.30
CA ILE A 41 -0.70 4.19 -20.37
C ILE A 41 0.28 3.34 -19.57
N VAL A 42 -0.13 2.85 -18.38
CA VAL A 42 0.68 1.93 -17.57
C VAL A 42 0.92 0.63 -18.34
N VAL A 43 -0.11 0.06 -18.99
CA VAL A 43 0.03 -1.15 -19.83
C VAL A 43 1.00 -0.90 -21.00
N CYS A 44 0.95 0.27 -21.61
CA CYS A 44 1.91 0.65 -22.66
C CYS A 44 3.36 0.69 -22.10
N ALA A 45 3.56 1.25 -20.92
CA ALA A 45 4.87 1.27 -20.28
C ALA A 45 5.36 -0.15 -19.90
N VAL A 46 4.46 -1.03 -19.42
CA VAL A 46 4.78 -2.45 -19.17
C VAL A 46 5.27 -3.12 -20.46
N LYS A 47 4.59 -2.90 -21.59
CA LYS A 47 5.01 -3.44 -22.90
C LYS A 47 6.37 -2.90 -23.33
N ALA A 48 6.65 -1.62 -23.11
CA ALA A 48 7.94 -1.03 -23.43
C ALA A 48 9.08 -1.64 -22.58
N LEU A 49 8.85 -1.83 -21.27
CA LEU A 49 9.83 -2.42 -20.34
C LEU A 49 9.98 -3.94 -20.55
N SER A 50 8.98 -4.64 -21.09
CA SER A 50 9.01 -6.09 -21.26
C SER A 50 10.18 -6.57 -22.12
N THR A 51 10.68 -5.75 -23.04
CA THR A 51 11.87 -6.04 -23.87
C THR A 51 13.14 -6.26 -23.03
N LEU A 52 13.18 -5.73 -21.81
CA LEU A 52 14.29 -5.89 -20.87
C LEU A 52 14.18 -7.18 -20.01
N VAL A 53 13.02 -7.84 -20.09
CA VAL A 53 12.66 -9.00 -19.26
C VAL A 53 12.61 -10.28 -20.09
N VAL A 54 11.95 -10.22 -21.25
CA VAL A 54 11.75 -11.37 -22.13
C VAL A 54 13.10 -11.96 -22.57
N GLY A 55 13.22 -13.28 -22.50
CA GLY A 55 14.43 -14.02 -22.85
C GLY A 55 15.44 -14.16 -21.69
N LYS A 56 15.17 -13.57 -20.51
CA LYS A 56 15.99 -13.81 -19.31
C LYS A 56 15.46 -14.98 -18.51
N THR A 57 16.39 -15.73 -17.89
CA THR A 57 16.02 -16.77 -16.94
C THR A 57 15.76 -16.19 -15.55
N LEU A 58 14.98 -16.90 -14.74
CA LEU A 58 14.76 -16.50 -13.34
C LEU A 58 16.07 -16.45 -12.56
N GLU A 59 16.99 -17.38 -12.84
CA GLU A 59 18.31 -17.45 -12.21
C GLU A 59 19.18 -16.24 -12.54
N GLU A 60 19.21 -15.77 -13.79
CA GLU A 60 19.90 -14.52 -14.18
C GLU A 60 19.35 -13.31 -13.45
N ILE A 61 18.01 -13.22 -13.31
CA ILE A 61 17.37 -12.11 -12.61
C ILE A 61 17.66 -12.17 -11.10
N THR A 62 17.48 -13.32 -10.47
CA THR A 62 17.63 -13.46 -9.03
C THR A 62 19.08 -13.52 -8.57
N GLY A 63 20.01 -13.88 -9.46
CA GLY A 63 21.46 -13.83 -9.22
C GLY A 63 22.01 -12.42 -9.02
N ASP A 64 21.41 -11.42 -9.68
CA ASP A 64 21.68 -9.99 -9.47
C ASP A 64 20.38 -9.18 -9.55
N PHE A 65 19.50 -9.40 -8.59
CA PHE A 65 18.21 -8.70 -8.55
C PHE A 65 18.36 -7.19 -8.45
N ARG A 66 19.33 -6.71 -7.68
CA ARG A 66 19.67 -5.29 -7.58
C ARG A 66 20.07 -4.69 -8.94
N GLY A 67 20.92 -5.39 -9.69
CA GLY A 67 21.30 -5.01 -11.05
C GLY A 67 20.11 -5.05 -12.00
N PHE A 68 19.26 -6.05 -11.87
CA PHE A 68 18.04 -6.16 -12.68
C PHE A 68 17.04 -5.02 -12.36
N TYR A 69 16.82 -4.68 -11.10
CA TYR A 69 16.03 -3.50 -10.73
C TYR A 69 16.59 -2.23 -11.35
N ARG A 70 17.91 -2.05 -11.31
CA ARG A 70 18.58 -0.91 -11.95
C ARG A 70 18.41 -0.89 -13.45
N LEU A 71 18.42 -2.05 -14.12
CA LEU A 71 18.16 -2.14 -15.55
C LEU A 71 16.77 -1.57 -15.91
N LEU A 72 15.74 -1.94 -15.16
CA LEU A 72 14.38 -1.42 -15.39
C LEU A 72 14.23 0.06 -15.01
N SER A 73 14.75 0.47 -13.87
CA SER A 73 14.56 1.83 -13.32
C SER A 73 15.53 2.88 -13.89
N SER A 74 16.60 2.46 -14.59
CA SER A 74 17.65 3.34 -15.10
C SER A 74 17.86 3.26 -16.60
N ASP A 75 16.91 2.68 -17.35
CA ASP A 75 16.93 2.73 -18.81
C ASP A 75 17.08 4.19 -19.28
N GLY A 76 18.09 4.44 -20.15
CA GLY A 76 18.50 5.78 -20.50
C GLY A 76 17.45 6.62 -21.22
N GLN A 77 16.50 5.97 -21.92
CA GLN A 77 15.41 6.64 -22.61
C GLN A 77 14.18 6.79 -21.71
N MET A 78 13.80 5.71 -21.01
CA MET A 78 12.63 5.71 -20.13
C MET A 78 12.79 6.67 -18.95
N ARG A 79 14.01 6.86 -18.43
CA ARG A 79 14.31 7.84 -17.36
C ARG A 79 13.92 9.27 -17.71
N TRP A 80 13.92 9.64 -18.99
CA TRP A 80 13.52 10.99 -19.40
C TRP A 80 12.03 11.26 -19.18
N ILE A 81 11.20 10.23 -19.30
CA ILE A 81 9.74 10.33 -19.14
C ILE A 81 9.24 9.89 -17.77
N GLY A 82 10.11 9.40 -16.89
CA GLY A 82 9.73 9.04 -15.52
C GLY A 82 10.78 8.21 -14.80
N PRO A 83 11.81 8.82 -14.20
CA PRO A 83 12.81 8.08 -13.44
C PRO A 83 12.26 7.74 -12.05
N GLU A 84 12.06 6.47 -11.78
CA GLU A 84 11.61 5.94 -10.48
C GLU A 84 10.36 6.67 -9.91
N LYS A 85 9.42 7.06 -10.79
CA LYS A 85 8.15 7.69 -10.39
C LYS A 85 7.07 7.57 -11.45
N GLY A 86 5.81 7.83 -11.06
CA GLY A 86 4.65 7.89 -11.95
C GLY A 86 4.43 6.60 -12.71
N VAL A 87 3.99 6.71 -13.96
CA VAL A 87 3.63 5.57 -14.82
C VAL A 87 4.77 4.56 -14.96
N ILE A 88 6.02 5.03 -15.10
CA ILE A 88 7.17 4.13 -15.28
C ILE A 88 7.42 3.30 -14.03
N GLN A 89 7.27 3.89 -12.84
CA GLN A 89 7.46 3.17 -11.60
C GLN A 89 6.32 2.18 -11.34
N LEU A 90 5.07 2.53 -11.66
CA LEU A 90 3.92 1.63 -11.59
C LEU A 90 4.10 0.41 -12.52
N ALA A 91 4.56 0.64 -13.75
CA ALA A 91 4.85 -0.45 -14.70
C ALA A 91 6.01 -1.34 -14.21
N THR A 92 7.06 -0.73 -13.68
CA THR A 92 8.18 -1.44 -13.06
C THR A 92 7.71 -2.30 -11.90
N ALA A 93 6.84 -1.76 -11.02
CA ALA A 93 6.25 -2.50 -9.91
C ALA A 93 5.44 -3.72 -10.37
N ALA A 94 4.58 -3.57 -11.37
CA ALA A 94 3.78 -4.67 -11.90
C ALA A 94 4.65 -5.83 -12.43
N ILE A 95 5.73 -5.52 -13.16
CA ILE A 95 6.70 -6.51 -13.66
C ILE A 95 7.43 -7.18 -12.50
N LEU A 96 7.96 -6.38 -11.57
CA LEU A 96 8.71 -6.93 -10.43
C LEU A 96 7.83 -7.74 -9.49
N ASN A 97 6.57 -7.34 -9.27
CA ASN A 97 5.61 -8.13 -8.50
C ASN A 97 5.42 -9.53 -9.12
N ALA A 98 5.35 -9.62 -10.47
CA ALA A 98 5.27 -10.91 -11.16
C ALA A 98 6.55 -11.74 -11.01
N ILE A 99 7.72 -11.12 -10.99
CA ILE A 99 8.99 -11.81 -10.77
C ILE A 99 9.10 -12.31 -9.33
N TRP A 100 8.70 -11.49 -8.35
CA TRP A 100 8.68 -11.90 -6.95
C TRP A 100 7.69 -13.04 -6.70
N ASP A 101 6.52 -13.03 -7.35
CA ASP A 101 5.54 -14.12 -7.29
C ASP A 101 6.12 -15.41 -7.85
N LEU A 102 6.73 -15.37 -9.04
CA LEU A 102 7.38 -16.52 -9.68
C LEU A 102 8.51 -17.07 -8.78
N TRP A 103 9.36 -16.20 -8.28
CA TRP A 103 10.47 -16.58 -7.41
C TRP A 103 9.99 -17.23 -6.12
N ALA A 104 8.97 -16.65 -5.49
CA ALA A 104 8.40 -17.20 -4.25
C ALA A 104 7.74 -18.57 -4.46
N ARG A 105 7.27 -18.88 -5.68
CA ARG A 105 6.72 -20.20 -6.04
C ARG A 105 7.81 -21.27 -6.23
N VAL A 106 9.01 -20.86 -6.61
CA VAL A 106 10.13 -21.77 -6.93
C VAL A 106 11.03 -22.00 -5.73
N GLU A 107 11.31 -20.99 -4.94
CA GLU A 107 12.29 -21.03 -3.85
C GLU A 107 11.70 -20.65 -2.49
N GLY A 108 12.22 -21.28 -1.42
CA GLY A 108 12.05 -20.81 -0.04
C GLY A 108 12.84 -19.52 0.22
N LYS A 109 12.40 -18.70 1.19
CA LYS A 109 12.95 -17.36 1.49
C LYS A 109 14.24 -17.45 2.33
N ASP A 110 15.35 -16.87 1.84
CA ASP A 110 16.55 -16.60 2.63
C ASP A 110 16.66 -15.09 2.90
N PRO A 111 16.65 -14.65 4.18
CA PRO A 111 16.78 -13.22 4.53
C PRO A 111 18.06 -12.54 3.99
N ALA A 112 19.17 -13.28 3.86
CA ALA A 112 20.39 -12.72 3.31
C ALA A 112 20.25 -12.38 1.81
N LYS A 113 19.50 -13.20 1.06
CA LYS A 113 19.15 -12.89 -0.34
C LYS A 113 18.27 -11.64 -0.46
N LEU A 114 17.40 -11.37 0.52
CA LEU A 114 16.53 -10.17 0.48
C LEU A 114 17.32 -8.86 0.51
N ILE A 115 18.38 -8.78 1.32
CA ILE A 115 19.26 -7.60 1.38
C ILE A 115 19.97 -7.34 0.05
N SER A 116 20.42 -8.41 -0.63
CA SER A 116 21.08 -8.30 -1.94
C SER A 116 20.16 -7.75 -3.03
N CYS A 117 18.82 -7.83 -2.84
CA CYS A 117 17.84 -7.29 -3.77
C CYS A 117 17.65 -5.76 -3.63
N ILE A 118 18.03 -5.18 -2.50
CA ILE A 118 17.81 -3.76 -2.22
C ILE A 118 18.81 -2.88 -2.98
N ASP A 119 18.30 -1.87 -3.66
CA ASP A 119 19.15 -0.82 -4.22
C ASP A 119 19.36 0.31 -3.22
N PHE A 120 20.52 0.33 -2.59
CA PHE A 120 20.90 1.34 -1.60
C PHE A 120 21.34 2.69 -2.20
N ARG A 121 21.36 2.83 -3.53
CA ARG A 121 21.66 4.15 -4.15
C ARG A 121 20.67 5.19 -3.65
N TYR A 122 21.19 6.37 -3.36
CA TYR A 122 20.48 7.57 -2.93
C TYR A 122 19.90 7.51 -1.51
N ILE A 123 20.13 6.42 -0.75
CA ILE A 123 19.65 6.27 0.63
C ILE A 123 20.75 5.93 1.64
N THR A 124 22.02 5.85 1.23
CA THR A 124 23.13 5.46 2.11
C THR A 124 23.39 6.43 3.26
N ASP A 125 22.94 7.67 3.15
CA ASP A 125 22.94 8.67 4.21
C ASP A 125 21.81 8.47 5.25
N ALA A 126 20.83 7.64 4.95
CA ALA A 126 19.74 7.26 5.85
C ALA A 126 19.84 5.80 6.31
N LEU A 127 20.24 4.88 5.42
CA LEU A 127 20.39 3.46 5.72
C LEU A 127 21.49 2.86 4.88
N THR A 128 22.52 2.32 5.52
CA THR A 128 23.57 1.53 4.89
C THR A 128 23.19 0.05 4.82
N GLU A 129 23.84 -0.72 3.95
CA GLU A 129 23.64 -2.17 3.84
C GLU A 129 23.97 -2.88 5.16
N GLN A 130 25.03 -2.44 5.86
CA GLN A 130 25.41 -3.03 7.15
C GLN A 130 24.35 -2.77 8.23
N GLU A 131 23.81 -1.57 8.34
CA GLU A 131 22.74 -1.25 9.29
C GLU A 131 21.46 -2.06 8.99
N ALA A 132 21.14 -2.28 7.72
CA ALA A 132 20.03 -3.13 7.33
C ALA A 132 20.23 -4.58 7.79
N LEU A 133 21.45 -5.12 7.61
CA LEU A 133 21.82 -6.45 8.12
C LEU A 133 21.73 -6.52 9.65
N ASP A 134 22.23 -5.51 10.34
CA ASP A 134 22.20 -5.47 11.82
C ASP A 134 20.76 -5.48 12.37
N ILE A 135 19.83 -4.76 11.71
CA ILE A 135 18.39 -4.78 12.06
C ILE A 135 17.84 -6.20 11.91
N LEU A 136 18.08 -6.87 10.78
CA LEU A 136 17.59 -8.22 10.55
C LEU A 136 18.20 -9.25 11.51
N VAL A 137 19.51 -9.13 11.79
CA VAL A 137 20.21 -10.02 12.75
C VAL A 137 19.62 -9.84 14.14
N LYS A 138 19.41 -8.62 14.60
CA LYS A 138 18.77 -8.32 15.88
C LYS A 138 17.37 -8.94 15.99
N ALA A 139 16.58 -8.86 14.94
CA ALA A 139 15.22 -9.38 14.91
C ALA A 139 15.16 -10.93 14.83
N LYS A 140 16.25 -11.64 14.57
CA LYS A 140 16.27 -13.13 14.59
C LYS A 140 15.87 -13.69 15.96
N THR A 141 16.22 -13.00 17.04
CA THR A 141 15.80 -13.39 18.40
C THR A 141 14.28 -13.32 18.50
N GLY A 142 13.64 -14.42 18.85
CA GLY A 142 12.18 -14.54 18.99
C GLY A 142 11.40 -14.58 17.65
N GLN A 143 12.07 -14.71 16.51
CA GLN A 143 11.42 -14.74 15.20
C GLN A 143 10.37 -15.86 15.09
N LYS A 144 10.71 -17.09 15.52
CA LYS A 144 9.79 -18.23 15.52
C LYS A 144 8.55 -18.00 16.36
N THR A 145 8.70 -17.39 17.54
CA THR A 145 7.56 -17.05 18.41
C THR A 145 6.62 -16.05 17.75
N ARG A 146 7.17 -15.04 17.03
CA ARG A 146 6.37 -14.08 16.28
C ARG A 146 5.66 -14.72 15.08
N GLU A 147 6.32 -15.63 14.40
CA GLU A 147 5.73 -16.45 13.32
C GLU A 147 4.53 -17.27 13.82
N GLU A 148 4.71 -18.00 14.92
CA GLU A 148 3.64 -18.76 15.58
C GLU A 148 2.49 -17.86 16.05
N GLN A 149 2.80 -16.65 16.52
CA GLN A 149 1.80 -15.66 16.89
C GLN A 149 0.98 -15.21 15.69
N MET A 150 1.63 -14.89 14.56
CA MET A 150 0.92 -14.48 13.34
C MET A 150 0.02 -15.59 12.80
N LEU A 151 0.47 -16.83 12.82
CA LEU A 151 -0.34 -17.99 12.41
C LEU A 151 -1.59 -18.16 13.30
N ARG A 152 -1.48 -17.89 14.59
CA ARG A 152 -2.58 -18.05 15.56
C ARG A 152 -3.54 -16.84 15.56
N GLU A 153 -2.99 -15.63 15.61
CA GLU A 153 -3.72 -14.38 15.88
C GLU A 153 -3.95 -13.54 14.63
N GLY A 154 -3.03 -13.61 13.67
CA GLY A 154 -2.99 -12.71 12.52
C GLY A 154 -2.36 -11.35 12.84
N TYR A 155 -2.27 -10.48 11.81
CA TYR A 155 -1.71 -9.13 11.92
C TYR A 155 -2.85 -8.09 12.04
N PRO A 156 -2.77 -7.10 12.95
CA PRO A 156 -3.84 -6.13 13.16
C PRO A 156 -4.20 -5.33 11.92
N ALA A 157 -5.49 -5.17 11.67
CA ALA A 157 -6.03 -4.38 10.57
C ALA A 157 -6.84 -3.18 11.06
N TYR A 158 -7.04 -2.19 10.19
CA TYR A 158 -8.06 -1.15 10.34
C TYR A 158 -8.96 -1.11 9.12
N THR A 159 -10.23 -0.70 9.34
CA THR A 159 -11.19 -0.59 8.24
C THR A 159 -11.32 0.86 7.77
N THR A 160 -11.36 1.05 6.45
CA THR A 160 -11.72 2.30 5.80
C THR A 160 -13.12 2.23 5.15
N SER A 161 -13.73 1.03 5.06
CA SER A 161 -14.98 0.79 4.34
C SER A 161 -16.23 1.42 5.01
N CYS A 162 -16.14 1.82 6.29
CA CYS A 162 -17.30 2.31 7.03
C CYS A 162 -17.63 3.79 6.79
N ALA A 163 -16.68 4.61 6.29
CA ALA A 163 -16.82 6.07 6.38
C ALA A 163 -16.26 6.84 5.17
N TRP A 164 -16.64 6.41 3.98
CA TRP A 164 -16.40 7.15 2.75
C TRP A 164 -17.25 8.43 2.70
N LEU A 165 -16.84 9.41 1.86
CA LEU A 165 -17.64 10.59 1.61
C LEU A 165 -18.94 10.22 0.87
N GLY A 166 -20.00 11.01 1.11
CA GLY A 166 -21.29 10.79 0.48
C GLY A 166 -22.19 9.74 1.16
N TYR A 167 -21.68 9.02 2.18
CA TYR A 167 -22.54 8.11 2.94
C TYR A 167 -23.52 8.87 3.83
N THR A 168 -24.77 8.39 3.87
CA THR A 168 -25.79 8.89 4.80
C THR A 168 -25.47 8.48 6.23
N ASP A 169 -26.04 9.18 7.23
CA ASP A 169 -25.88 8.82 8.64
C ASP A 169 -26.37 7.41 8.95
N GLN A 170 -27.42 6.96 8.26
CA GLN A 170 -27.92 5.61 8.39
C GLN A 170 -26.92 4.57 7.89
N GLN A 171 -26.27 4.82 6.74
CA GLN A 171 -25.21 3.95 6.20
C GLN A 171 -24.00 3.93 7.11
N LEU A 172 -23.51 5.11 7.58
CA LEU A 172 -22.41 5.19 8.53
C LEU A 172 -22.70 4.41 9.81
N THR A 173 -23.90 4.57 10.37
CA THR A 173 -24.31 3.88 11.59
C THR A 173 -24.35 2.38 11.39
N GLN A 174 -24.94 1.91 10.29
CA GLN A 174 -25.04 0.49 9.99
C GLN A 174 -23.64 -0.13 9.77
N LEU A 175 -22.82 0.45 8.90
CA LEU A 175 -21.48 -0.07 8.59
C LEU A 175 -20.55 -0.09 9.80
N CYS A 176 -20.57 0.97 10.62
CA CYS A 176 -19.80 0.99 11.87
C CYS A 176 -20.29 -0.05 12.89
N SER A 177 -21.60 -0.25 13.00
CA SER A 177 -22.18 -1.24 13.91
C SER A 177 -21.84 -2.66 13.48
N ASP A 178 -21.91 -2.95 12.19
CA ASP A 178 -21.55 -4.24 11.61
C ASP A 178 -20.06 -4.54 11.80
N ALA A 179 -19.20 -3.53 11.58
CA ALA A 179 -17.77 -3.65 11.81
C ALA A 179 -17.45 -3.91 13.29
N LEU A 180 -18.11 -3.22 14.23
CA LEU A 180 -17.96 -3.46 15.67
C LEU A 180 -18.37 -4.89 16.05
N ALA A 181 -19.47 -5.40 15.48
CA ALA A 181 -19.93 -6.76 15.69
C ALA A 181 -18.93 -7.82 15.15
N GLN A 182 -18.16 -7.49 14.10
CA GLN A 182 -17.08 -8.30 13.55
C GLN A 182 -15.75 -8.18 14.29
N GLY A 183 -15.70 -7.37 15.36
CA GLY A 183 -14.50 -7.20 16.19
C GLY A 183 -13.54 -6.10 15.74
N TRP A 184 -13.94 -5.22 14.81
CA TRP A 184 -13.11 -4.08 14.42
C TRP A 184 -12.96 -3.08 15.56
N THR A 185 -11.73 -2.61 15.75
CA THR A 185 -11.36 -1.68 16.82
C THR A 185 -10.67 -0.42 16.30
N LYS A 186 -10.42 -0.34 15.00
CA LYS A 186 -9.69 0.75 14.34
C LYS A 186 -10.42 1.17 13.08
N PHE A 187 -10.74 2.45 12.98
CA PHE A 187 -11.62 3.02 11.95
C PHE A 187 -10.99 4.24 11.30
N LYS A 188 -10.98 4.31 9.98
CA LYS A 188 -10.53 5.46 9.20
C LYS A 188 -11.72 6.16 8.53
N VAL A 189 -11.72 7.49 8.58
CA VAL A 189 -12.79 8.35 8.05
C VAL A 189 -12.21 9.25 6.97
N LYS A 190 -12.82 9.27 5.80
CA LYS A 190 -12.48 10.23 4.74
C LYS A 190 -13.03 11.61 5.12
N VAL A 191 -12.17 12.63 5.02
CA VAL A 191 -12.47 14.04 5.36
C VAL A 191 -12.00 14.98 4.25
N GLY A 192 -12.26 16.28 4.38
CA GLY A 192 -11.69 17.32 3.52
C GLY A 192 -12.64 17.91 2.48
N ALA A 193 -13.91 17.46 2.43
CA ALA A 193 -14.89 18.04 1.51
C ALA A 193 -15.62 19.26 2.12
N ASP A 194 -16.11 19.12 3.34
CA ASP A 194 -16.81 20.16 4.09
C ASP A 194 -16.51 20.01 5.59
N LEU A 195 -16.00 21.06 6.23
CA LEU A 195 -15.57 21.01 7.62
C LEU A 195 -16.72 20.74 8.60
N GLN A 196 -17.90 21.31 8.37
CA GLN A 196 -19.04 21.12 9.28
C GLN A 196 -19.58 19.69 9.14
N ASP A 197 -19.59 19.17 7.93
CA ASP A 197 -19.96 17.77 7.68
C ASP A 197 -18.92 16.81 8.28
N ASP A 198 -17.63 17.08 8.17
CA ASP A 198 -16.56 16.28 8.76
C ASP A 198 -16.66 16.25 10.30
N ILE A 199 -16.93 17.40 10.94
CA ILE A 199 -17.19 17.47 12.39
C ILE A 199 -18.40 16.62 12.77
N ARG A 200 -19.49 16.74 12.03
CA ARG A 200 -20.74 15.99 12.25
C ARG A 200 -20.49 14.47 12.11
N ARG A 201 -19.83 14.05 11.03
CA ARG A 201 -19.51 12.65 10.75
C ARG A 201 -18.54 12.06 11.76
N CYS A 202 -17.46 12.75 12.11
CA CYS A 202 -16.52 12.34 13.13
C CYS A 202 -17.19 12.23 14.51
N SER A 203 -18.09 13.16 14.86
CA SER A 203 -18.88 13.11 16.09
C SER A 203 -19.79 11.86 16.13
N LEU A 204 -20.51 11.59 15.03
CA LEU A 204 -21.36 10.41 14.90
C LEU A 204 -20.55 9.12 15.07
N ILE A 205 -19.45 8.98 14.33
CA ILE A 205 -18.61 7.78 14.36
C ILE A 205 -17.99 7.62 15.75
N ARG A 206 -17.42 8.68 16.35
CA ARG A 206 -16.83 8.62 17.69
C ARG A 206 -17.85 8.18 18.76
N LYS A 207 -19.12 8.62 18.66
CA LYS A 207 -20.20 8.16 19.54
C LYS A 207 -20.49 6.66 19.37
N LEU A 208 -20.47 6.17 18.13
CA LEU A 208 -20.74 4.78 17.81
C LEU A 208 -19.61 3.86 18.29
N ILE A 209 -18.36 4.20 17.96
CA ILE A 209 -17.23 3.33 18.28
C ILE A 209 -16.75 3.45 19.74
N GLY A 210 -17.14 4.52 20.44
CA GLY A 210 -16.72 4.81 21.82
C GLY A 210 -15.30 5.39 21.92
N PRO A 211 -14.84 5.80 23.11
CA PRO A 211 -13.56 6.46 23.31
C PRO A 211 -12.35 5.52 23.16
N ASP A 212 -12.53 4.23 23.40
CA ASP A 212 -11.44 3.25 23.48
C ASP A 212 -10.99 2.72 22.10
N LYS A 213 -11.77 2.97 21.05
CA LYS A 213 -11.45 2.54 19.70
C LYS A 213 -10.61 3.60 18.98
N THR A 214 -9.70 3.15 18.15
CA THR A 214 -8.85 4.05 17.36
C THR A 214 -9.63 4.67 16.21
N LEU A 215 -9.55 5.98 16.08
CA LEU A 215 -10.06 6.74 14.95
C LEU A 215 -8.88 7.33 14.18
N MET A 216 -8.89 7.26 12.87
CA MET A 216 -7.98 7.94 11.97
C MET A 216 -8.78 8.76 10.96
N ILE A 217 -8.17 9.80 10.41
CA ILE A 217 -8.78 10.65 9.38
C ILE A 217 -7.85 10.75 8.17
N ASP A 218 -8.45 10.87 6.98
CA ASP A 218 -7.74 10.86 5.71
C ASP A 218 -8.33 11.92 4.78
N ALA A 219 -7.48 12.87 4.35
CA ALA A 219 -7.88 14.00 3.50
C ALA A 219 -7.53 13.82 2.02
N ASN A 220 -6.83 12.76 1.64
CA ASN A 220 -6.43 12.48 0.27
C ASN A 220 -5.86 13.74 -0.44
N GLN A 221 -4.85 14.38 0.17
CA GLN A 221 -4.05 15.48 -0.40
C GLN A 221 -4.85 16.79 -0.65
N ARG A 222 -5.94 17.01 0.09
CA ARG A 222 -6.92 18.06 -0.22
C ARG A 222 -6.44 19.47 0.03
N TRP A 223 -5.60 19.72 1.05
CA TRP A 223 -5.39 21.04 1.63
C TRP A 223 -4.00 21.61 1.37
N ASP A 224 -3.92 22.94 1.42
CA ASP A 224 -2.66 23.61 1.68
C ASP A 224 -2.26 23.46 3.16
N VAL A 225 -0.97 23.70 3.48
CA VAL A 225 -0.41 23.48 4.82
C VAL A 225 -1.20 24.17 5.95
N ASN A 226 -1.53 25.46 5.78
CA ASN A 226 -2.26 26.21 6.80
C ASN A 226 -3.72 25.77 6.92
N GLU A 227 -4.33 25.40 5.83
CA GLU A 227 -5.68 24.85 5.78
C GLU A 227 -5.73 23.50 6.51
N ALA A 228 -4.78 22.60 6.22
CA ALA A 228 -4.64 21.32 6.91
C ALA A 228 -4.57 21.48 8.43
N VAL A 229 -3.69 22.36 8.92
CA VAL A 229 -3.55 22.63 10.37
C VAL A 229 -4.87 23.16 10.95
N THR A 230 -5.51 24.10 10.26
CA THR A 230 -6.77 24.71 10.71
C THR A 230 -7.89 23.66 10.80
N TRP A 231 -8.03 22.84 9.75
CA TRP A 231 -9.06 21.81 9.65
C TRP A 231 -8.89 20.72 10.69
N VAL A 232 -7.68 20.13 10.76
CA VAL A 232 -7.40 19.04 11.69
C VAL A 232 -7.49 19.50 13.15
N THR A 233 -7.12 20.73 13.47
CA THR A 233 -7.30 21.30 14.81
C THR A 233 -8.78 21.33 15.24
N LYS A 234 -9.72 21.55 14.31
CA LYS A 234 -11.17 21.48 14.58
C LYS A 234 -11.65 20.04 14.80
N LEU A 235 -10.96 19.06 14.25
CA LEU A 235 -11.27 17.64 14.44
C LEU A 235 -10.54 17.02 15.65
N ALA A 236 -9.65 17.76 16.31
CA ALA A 236 -8.84 17.25 17.42
C ALA A 236 -9.68 16.78 18.63
N GLU A 237 -10.88 17.33 18.82
CA GLU A 237 -11.81 16.90 19.88
C GLU A 237 -12.25 15.44 19.76
N PHE A 238 -12.14 14.85 18.56
CA PHE A 238 -12.45 13.45 18.30
C PHE A 238 -11.27 12.51 18.50
N HIS A 239 -10.12 13.04 18.91
CA HIS A 239 -8.88 12.30 19.19
C HIS A 239 -8.46 11.35 18.06
N PRO A 240 -8.28 11.82 16.81
CA PRO A 240 -7.72 10.98 15.75
C PRO A 240 -6.26 10.64 16.06
N LEU A 241 -5.87 9.39 15.78
CA LEU A 241 -4.49 8.93 15.92
C LEU A 241 -3.57 9.64 14.91
N TRP A 242 -4.05 9.78 13.66
CA TRP A 242 -3.35 10.50 12.60
C TRP A 242 -4.29 11.24 11.65
N ILE A 243 -3.72 12.21 10.97
CA ILE A 243 -4.20 12.71 9.67
C ILE A 243 -3.36 12.09 8.56
N GLU A 244 -4.03 11.45 7.60
CA GLU A 244 -3.44 10.84 6.42
C GLU A 244 -3.50 11.80 5.25
N GLU A 245 -2.40 11.91 4.51
CA GLU A 245 -2.26 12.72 3.31
C GLU A 245 -2.89 14.13 3.42
N PRO A 246 -2.46 14.96 4.39
CA PRO A 246 -3.09 16.27 4.59
C PRO A 246 -2.89 17.25 3.43
N THR A 247 -1.76 17.14 2.70
CA THR A 247 -1.37 18.05 1.62
C THR A 247 -0.69 17.29 0.47
N SER A 248 -0.20 18.00 -0.53
CA SER A 248 0.48 17.39 -1.70
C SER A 248 1.52 16.36 -1.28
N PRO A 249 1.54 15.16 -1.88
CA PRO A 249 2.52 14.13 -1.56
C PRO A 249 3.96 14.54 -1.84
N ASP A 250 4.18 15.54 -2.69
CA ASP A 250 5.50 16.06 -3.02
C ASP A 250 5.99 17.13 -2.02
N ASP A 251 5.12 17.65 -1.15
CA ASP A 251 5.47 18.69 -0.18
C ASP A 251 5.93 18.10 1.18
N ILE A 252 7.16 17.61 1.19
CA ILE A 252 7.79 17.01 2.38
C ILE A 252 7.91 18.02 3.52
N LEU A 253 8.30 19.26 3.22
CA LEU A 253 8.45 20.31 4.22
C LEU A 253 7.09 20.81 4.74
N GLY A 254 6.07 20.80 3.89
CA GLY A 254 4.68 21.05 4.30
C GLY A 254 4.19 20.01 5.30
N HIS A 255 4.41 18.72 5.01
CA HIS A 255 4.10 17.64 5.97
C HIS A 255 4.85 17.81 7.29
N ALA A 256 6.14 18.18 7.27
CA ALA A 256 6.92 18.46 8.48
C ALA A 256 6.33 19.62 9.29
N SER A 257 5.88 20.67 8.62
CA SER A 257 5.22 21.83 9.24
C SER A 257 3.89 21.45 9.88
N ILE A 258 3.07 20.66 9.18
CA ILE A 258 1.80 20.13 9.70
C ILE A 258 2.05 19.22 10.91
N SER A 259 3.00 18.28 10.79
CA SER A 259 3.38 17.36 11.87
C SER A 259 3.77 18.11 13.16
N LYS A 260 4.61 19.15 13.01
CA LYS A 260 5.01 20.01 14.13
C LYS A 260 3.83 20.76 14.74
N ALA A 261 2.93 21.29 13.92
CA ALA A 261 1.76 22.06 14.38
C ALA A 261 0.73 21.16 15.11
N LEU A 262 0.58 19.91 14.70
CA LEU A 262 -0.38 18.97 15.28
C LEU A 262 0.15 18.18 16.48
N ALA A 263 1.46 18.19 16.72
CA ALA A 263 2.09 17.49 17.85
C ALA A 263 1.47 17.85 19.23
N PRO A 264 1.12 19.13 19.54
CA PRO A 264 0.47 19.48 20.82
C PRO A 264 -0.90 18.85 21.03
N PHE A 265 -1.57 18.42 19.94
CA PHE A 265 -2.87 17.74 19.99
C PHE A 265 -2.73 16.21 20.06
N GLY A 266 -1.50 15.67 20.01
CA GLY A 266 -1.25 14.23 19.98
C GLY A 266 -1.64 13.56 18.67
N ILE A 267 -1.79 14.32 17.58
CA ILE A 267 -2.19 13.83 16.25
C ILE A 267 -0.94 13.68 15.39
N GLY A 268 -0.69 12.45 14.92
CA GLY A 268 0.40 12.17 14.00
C GLY A 268 0.05 12.47 12.54
N VAL A 269 1.05 12.49 11.68
CA VAL A 269 0.89 12.54 10.21
C VAL A 269 1.23 11.16 9.66
N ALA A 270 0.36 10.64 8.78
CA ALA A 270 0.57 9.42 8.02
C ALA A 270 0.58 9.76 6.53
N THR A 271 1.52 9.19 5.78
CA THR A 271 1.56 9.35 4.32
C THR A 271 2.44 8.27 3.67
N GLY A 272 2.28 8.07 2.36
CA GLY A 272 3.14 7.21 1.58
C GLY A 272 2.48 6.48 0.41
N GLU A 273 1.15 6.39 0.33
CA GLU A 273 0.47 5.74 -0.80
C GLU A 273 0.78 6.40 -2.15
N GLN A 274 1.09 7.69 -2.15
CA GLN A 274 1.50 8.46 -3.31
C GLN A 274 3.01 8.72 -3.38
N CYS A 275 3.80 8.23 -2.41
CA CYS A 275 5.26 8.36 -2.45
C CYS A 275 5.86 7.44 -3.52
N HIS A 276 6.55 8.02 -4.49
CA HIS A 276 7.00 7.33 -5.69
C HIS A 276 8.13 6.33 -5.49
N ASN A 277 9.01 6.58 -4.51
CA ASN A 277 10.23 5.80 -4.36
C ASN A 277 10.84 5.96 -2.95
N ARG A 278 11.85 5.13 -2.67
CA ARG A 278 12.60 5.12 -1.40
C ARG A 278 13.25 6.45 -1.03
N VAL A 279 13.58 7.30 -2.03
CA VAL A 279 14.23 8.59 -1.78
C VAL A 279 13.25 9.58 -1.16
N MET A 280 11.99 9.59 -1.58
CA MET A 280 10.94 10.40 -0.95
C MET A 280 10.73 9.96 0.50
N PHE A 281 10.58 8.65 0.76
CA PHE A 281 10.46 8.13 2.13
C PHE A 281 11.66 8.50 3.00
N LYS A 282 12.90 8.42 2.46
CA LYS A 282 14.09 8.91 3.15
C LYS A 282 13.92 10.36 3.61
N GLN A 283 13.50 11.23 2.71
CA GLN A 283 13.33 12.66 3.00
C GLN A 283 12.24 12.93 4.03
N PHE A 284 11.11 12.23 3.94
CA PHE A 284 10.05 12.29 4.95
C PHE A 284 10.54 11.90 6.34
N LEU A 285 11.31 10.82 6.45
CA LEU A 285 11.88 10.34 7.71
C LEU A 285 12.93 11.32 8.26
N GLN A 286 13.86 11.81 7.42
CA GLN A 286 14.88 12.76 7.82
C GLN A 286 14.30 14.11 8.26
N ALA A 287 13.20 14.55 7.64
CA ALA A 287 12.49 15.78 7.99
C ALA A 287 11.57 15.62 9.22
N SER A 288 11.44 14.42 9.81
CA SER A 288 10.46 14.12 10.86
C SER A 288 9.03 14.52 10.44
N ALA A 289 8.72 14.37 9.15
CA ALA A 289 7.50 14.85 8.54
C ALA A 289 6.29 13.93 8.75
N LEU A 290 6.53 12.69 9.22
CA LEU A 290 5.48 11.71 9.47
C LEU A 290 5.79 10.90 10.74
N GLN A 291 4.73 10.39 11.37
CA GLN A 291 4.78 9.48 12.51
C GLN A 291 4.35 8.06 12.14
N PHE A 292 3.79 7.88 10.94
CA PHE A 292 3.36 6.58 10.41
C PHE A 292 3.74 6.52 8.93
N VAL A 293 4.50 5.50 8.54
CA VAL A 293 4.88 5.23 7.15
C VAL A 293 3.81 4.37 6.51
N GLN A 294 3.25 4.84 5.39
CA GLN A 294 2.25 4.10 4.62
C GLN A 294 2.84 3.65 3.29
N ILE A 295 3.53 2.50 3.31
CA ILE A 295 3.99 1.89 2.06
C ILE A 295 2.81 1.42 1.22
N ASP A 296 3.01 1.35 -0.09
CA ASP A 296 2.11 0.74 -1.06
C ASP A 296 2.84 -0.32 -1.88
N SER A 297 2.21 -1.46 -2.10
CA SER A 297 2.82 -2.61 -2.78
C SER A 297 3.05 -2.39 -4.29
N CYS A 298 2.41 -1.35 -4.87
CA CYS A 298 2.40 -1.09 -6.30
C CYS A 298 2.93 0.31 -6.68
N ARG A 299 3.01 1.24 -5.73
CA ARG A 299 3.44 2.62 -5.98
C ARG A 299 4.95 2.73 -6.14
N VAL A 300 5.69 2.04 -5.28
CA VAL A 300 7.16 1.94 -5.36
C VAL A 300 7.59 0.71 -6.15
N GLY A 301 8.89 0.54 -6.38
CA GLY A 301 9.46 -0.55 -7.19
C GLY A 301 9.38 -1.93 -6.54
N SER A 302 8.18 -2.36 -6.14
CA SER A 302 7.88 -3.71 -5.64
C SER A 302 8.48 -4.02 -4.26
N VAL A 303 8.60 -5.32 -3.94
CA VAL A 303 9.08 -5.85 -2.66
C VAL A 303 10.46 -5.31 -2.29
N ASN A 304 11.41 -5.33 -3.22
CA ASN A 304 12.78 -4.89 -2.98
C ASN A 304 12.88 -3.43 -2.53
N GLU A 305 12.06 -2.53 -3.05
CA GLU A 305 12.03 -1.13 -2.63
C GLU A 305 11.24 -0.95 -1.33
N ASN A 306 10.14 -1.69 -1.14
CA ASN A 306 9.41 -1.73 0.13
C ASN A 306 10.28 -2.25 1.29
N LEU A 307 11.14 -3.24 1.05
CA LEU A 307 12.10 -3.71 2.06
C LEU A 307 13.05 -2.60 2.52
N ALA A 308 13.56 -1.79 1.59
CA ALA A 308 14.40 -0.64 1.92
C ALA A 308 13.65 0.38 2.80
N ILE A 309 12.39 0.66 2.47
CA ILE A 309 11.56 1.63 3.20
C ILE A 309 11.23 1.11 4.60
N ILE A 310 10.83 -0.16 4.74
CA ILE A 310 10.55 -0.81 6.03
C ILE A 310 11.80 -0.77 6.95
N LEU A 311 12.97 -1.07 6.40
CA LEU A 311 14.25 -1.03 7.15
C LEU A 311 14.64 0.40 7.54
N MET A 312 14.44 1.39 6.66
CA MET A 312 14.63 2.81 7.00
C MET A 312 13.66 3.23 8.11
N ALA A 313 12.37 2.90 8.00
CA ALA A 313 11.38 3.20 9.02
C ALA A 313 11.76 2.61 10.39
N ALA A 314 12.26 1.37 10.41
CA ALA A 314 12.76 0.73 11.63
C ALA A 314 13.96 1.48 12.22
N LYS A 315 14.92 1.91 11.40
CA LYS A 315 16.08 2.71 11.85
C LYS A 315 15.65 4.05 12.46
N PHE A 316 14.65 4.70 11.89
CA PHE A 316 14.10 5.97 12.39
C PHE A 316 13.06 5.77 13.50
N ASN A 317 12.79 4.52 13.88
CA ASN A 317 11.79 4.15 14.91
C ASN A 317 10.38 4.67 14.58
N VAL A 318 10.00 4.65 13.30
CA VAL A 318 8.65 5.02 12.82
C VAL A 318 7.89 3.75 12.44
N PRO A 319 6.66 3.53 12.97
CA PRO A 319 5.86 2.37 12.60
C PRO A 319 5.40 2.42 11.14
N VAL A 320 5.32 1.23 10.53
CA VAL A 320 4.77 1.05 9.19
C VAL A 320 3.32 0.60 9.30
N CYS A 321 2.42 1.37 8.67
CA CYS A 321 0.98 1.14 8.61
C CYS A 321 0.51 1.20 7.16
N PRO A 322 0.68 0.14 6.36
CA PRO A 322 0.54 0.20 4.91
C PRO A 322 -0.85 0.61 4.43
N HIS A 323 -0.86 1.30 3.28
CA HIS A 323 -2.01 1.49 2.42
C HIS A 323 -2.36 0.18 1.70
N ALA A 324 -3.66 -0.12 1.59
CA ALA A 324 -4.18 -1.26 0.85
C ALA A 324 -5.58 -1.00 0.23
N GLY A 325 -5.93 0.24 0.01
CA GLY A 325 -7.25 0.70 -0.44
C GLY A 325 -7.57 0.44 -1.92
N GLY A 326 -7.12 -0.66 -2.53
CA GLY A 326 -7.34 -0.92 -3.95
C GLY A 326 -7.29 -2.39 -4.33
N VAL A 327 -7.63 -2.69 -5.59
CA VAL A 327 -7.67 -4.06 -6.13
C VAL A 327 -6.31 -4.74 -5.99
N GLY A 328 -6.27 -5.87 -5.28
CA GLY A 328 -5.07 -6.69 -5.10
C GLY A 328 -4.07 -6.13 -4.09
N LEU A 329 -4.28 -4.93 -3.54
CA LEU A 329 -3.35 -4.34 -2.59
C LEU A 329 -3.34 -5.06 -1.24
N CYS A 330 -4.51 -5.50 -0.75
CA CYS A 330 -4.60 -6.33 0.45
C CYS A 330 -3.88 -7.67 0.26
N GLU A 331 -4.01 -8.29 -0.92
CA GLU A 331 -3.38 -9.55 -1.29
C GLU A 331 -1.84 -9.44 -1.30
N LEU A 332 -1.31 -8.33 -1.80
CA LEU A 332 0.15 -8.11 -1.86
C LEU A 332 0.72 -7.70 -0.50
N VAL A 333 0.07 -6.76 0.19
CA VAL A 333 0.63 -6.12 1.39
C VAL A 333 0.73 -7.07 2.58
N GLN A 334 -0.15 -8.09 2.66
CA GLN A 334 -0.13 -9.05 3.77
C GLN A 334 1.24 -9.75 3.94
N HIS A 335 2.00 -9.94 2.88
CA HIS A 335 3.35 -10.48 2.94
C HIS A 335 4.34 -9.48 3.55
N LEU A 336 4.20 -8.20 3.25
CA LEU A 336 5.09 -7.13 3.72
C LEU A 336 4.90 -6.83 5.21
N ILE A 337 3.65 -6.80 5.70
CA ILE A 337 3.35 -6.59 7.13
C ILE A 337 3.86 -7.73 8.00
N LEU A 338 3.73 -8.96 7.50
CA LEU A 338 4.27 -10.14 8.20
C LEU A 338 5.80 -10.08 8.25
N PHE A 339 6.45 -9.72 7.14
CA PHE A 339 7.90 -9.54 7.11
C PHE A 339 8.35 -8.44 8.07
N ASP A 340 7.68 -7.26 8.09
CA ASP A 340 8.01 -6.18 9.03
C ASP A 340 7.96 -6.69 10.48
N TYR A 341 6.85 -7.29 10.89
CA TYR A 341 6.71 -7.75 12.27
C TYR A 341 7.67 -8.88 12.63
N ILE A 342 7.74 -9.92 11.80
CA ILE A 342 8.50 -11.13 12.10
C ILE A 342 10.01 -10.87 12.05
N SER A 343 10.47 -10.10 11.07
CA SER A 343 11.89 -10.04 10.69
C SER A 343 12.54 -8.66 10.85
N VAL A 344 11.79 -7.60 11.11
CA VAL A 344 12.34 -6.23 11.19
C VAL A 344 12.01 -5.56 12.52
N SER A 345 10.74 -5.21 12.73
CA SER A 345 10.33 -4.37 13.88
C SER A 345 10.20 -5.13 15.18
N ALA A 346 9.84 -6.40 15.13
CA ALA A 346 9.52 -7.25 16.29
C ALA A 346 8.50 -6.63 17.27
N SER A 347 7.65 -5.71 16.79
CA SER A 347 6.69 -4.96 17.59
C SER A 347 5.39 -4.74 16.81
N LEU A 348 4.25 -4.89 17.49
CA LEU A 348 2.92 -4.52 16.98
C LEU A 348 2.45 -3.15 17.51
N SER A 349 3.27 -2.46 18.31
CA SER A 349 2.91 -1.15 18.86
C SER A 349 2.69 -0.12 17.77
N ASN A 350 1.51 0.48 17.71
CA ASN A 350 1.09 1.44 16.69
C ASN A 350 1.22 0.92 15.25
N ARG A 351 1.13 -0.40 15.06
CA ARG A 351 1.19 -1.04 13.74
C ARG A 351 -0.15 -1.66 13.39
N MET A 352 -0.62 -1.35 12.20
CA MET A 352 -1.85 -1.88 11.64
C MET A 352 -1.81 -1.72 10.13
N CYS A 353 -2.55 -2.54 9.40
CA CYS A 353 -2.64 -2.48 7.96
C CYS A 353 -4.05 -2.10 7.53
N GLU A 354 -4.17 -1.29 6.49
CA GLU A 354 -5.46 -0.97 5.89
C GLU A 354 -6.13 -2.21 5.34
N TYR A 355 -7.45 -2.25 5.44
CA TYR A 355 -8.30 -3.26 4.81
C TYR A 355 -9.54 -2.61 4.20
N VAL A 356 -9.83 -3.01 2.97
CA VAL A 356 -11.08 -2.73 2.26
C VAL A 356 -11.77 -4.06 1.94
N ASP A 357 -13.09 -4.14 2.08
CA ASP A 357 -13.85 -5.40 1.95
C ASP A 357 -14.50 -5.60 0.58
N HIS A 358 -13.75 -5.34 -0.50
CA HIS A 358 -14.26 -5.50 -1.85
C HIS A 358 -13.19 -6.01 -2.82
N LEU A 359 -13.63 -6.67 -3.90
CA LEU A 359 -12.84 -7.14 -5.04
C LEU A 359 -11.87 -8.30 -4.75
N HIS A 360 -11.95 -8.91 -3.57
CA HIS A 360 -11.14 -10.08 -3.21
C HIS A 360 -11.56 -11.33 -3.99
N GLU A 361 -12.81 -11.41 -4.41
CA GLU A 361 -13.41 -12.51 -5.17
C GLU A 361 -12.78 -12.74 -6.54
N HIS A 362 -11.93 -11.81 -6.98
CA HIS A 362 -11.22 -11.91 -8.27
C HIS A 362 -9.88 -12.64 -8.17
N PHE A 363 -9.42 -12.98 -6.97
CA PHE A 363 -8.12 -13.61 -6.72
C PHE A 363 -8.24 -15.08 -6.34
N LYS A 364 -7.24 -15.89 -6.72
CA LYS A 364 -7.17 -17.31 -6.34
C LYS A 364 -6.88 -17.51 -4.86
N SER A 365 -6.03 -16.66 -4.29
CA SER A 365 -5.68 -16.66 -2.87
C SER A 365 -6.06 -15.31 -2.25
N PRO A 366 -7.38 -15.07 -2.04
CA PRO A 366 -7.88 -13.81 -1.53
C PRO A 366 -7.42 -13.58 -0.10
N THR A 367 -7.29 -12.31 0.27
CA THR A 367 -7.02 -11.91 1.65
C THR A 367 -8.09 -12.43 2.60
N ASN A 368 -7.67 -13.01 3.71
CA ASN A 368 -8.55 -13.53 4.74
C ASN A 368 -8.43 -12.67 6.01
N ILE A 369 -9.57 -12.13 6.47
CA ILE A 369 -9.66 -11.37 7.72
C ILE A 369 -10.46 -12.17 8.76
N ARG A 370 -9.90 -12.27 9.96
CA ARG A 370 -10.58 -12.86 11.13
C ARG A 370 -10.40 -11.96 12.34
N ASN A 371 -11.52 -11.54 12.96
CA ASN A 371 -11.50 -10.64 14.11
C ASN A 371 -10.62 -9.38 13.87
N ALA A 372 -10.80 -8.73 12.72
CA ALA A 372 -10.03 -7.56 12.28
C ALA A 372 -8.50 -7.78 12.21
N HIS A 373 -8.06 -9.00 11.88
CA HIS A 373 -6.66 -9.34 11.65
C HIS A 373 -6.47 -10.05 10.31
N TYR A 374 -5.41 -9.70 9.60
CA TYR A 374 -4.93 -10.40 8.42
C TYR A 374 -4.41 -11.78 8.80
N ILE A 375 -5.01 -12.83 8.27
CA ILE A 375 -4.54 -14.20 8.47
C ILE A 375 -3.46 -14.51 7.42
N PRO A 376 -2.27 -15.01 7.85
CA PRO A 376 -1.17 -15.29 6.94
C PRO A 376 -1.58 -16.20 5.77
N PRO A 377 -1.26 -15.86 4.51
CA PRO A 377 -1.43 -16.76 3.39
C PRO A 377 -0.45 -17.92 3.51
N MET A 378 -0.88 -19.13 3.18
CA MET A 378 -0.06 -20.35 3.27
C MET A 378 0.40 -20.85 1.90
N ASP A 379 -0.23 -20.42 0.82
CA ASP A 379 0.15 -20.79 -0.54
C ASP A 379 1.44 -20.09 -0.98
N PRO A 380 2.31 -20.77 -1.74
CA PRO A 380 3.49 -20.13 -2.32
C PRO A 380 3.12 -19.05 -3.32
N GLY A 381 3.91 -17.98 -3.38
CA GLY A 381 3.69 -16.85 -4.29
C GLY A 381 3.50 -15.52 -3.55
N PHE A 382 2.97 -14.52 -4.26
CA PHE A 382 2.72 -13.17 -3.74
C PHE A 382 1.22 -12.84 -3.69
N SER A 383 0.35 -13.85 -3.78
CA SER A 383 -1.12 -13.81 -3.69
C SER A 383 -1.83 -12.95 -4.73
N CYS A 384 -1.16 -12.55 -5.81
CA CYS A 384 -1.71 -11.66 -6.83
C CYS A 384 -2.22 -12.36 -8.10
N GLU A 385 -2.33 -13.70 -8.09
CA GLU A 385 -2.91 -14.46 -9.21
C GLU A 385 -4.42 -14.26 -9.25
N MET A 386 -4.92 -13.65 -10.35
CA MET A 386 -6.35 -13.45 -10.57
C MET A 386 -6.98 -14.70 -11.20
N LEU A 387 -8.28 -14.90 -10.95
CA LEU A 387 -9.08 -15.91 -11.63
C LEU A 387 -9.16 -15.60 -13.14
N GLU A 388 -8.92 -16.60 -13.98
CA GLU A 388 -8.96 -16.43 -15.44
C GLU A 388 -10.29 -15.90 -15.95
N GLU A 389 -11.39 -16.36 -15.35
CA GLU A 389 -12.75 -15.89 -15.67
C GLU A 389 -12.91 -14.40 -15.32
N SER A 390 -12.36 -13.94 -14.21
CA SER A 390 -12.37 -12.52 -13.83
C SER A 390 -11.56 -11.67 -14.82
N VAL A 391 -10.38 -12.13 -15.21
CA VAL A 391 -9.57 -11.44 -16.21
C VAL A 391 -10.33 -11.36 -17.55
N LYS A 392 -10.86 -12.47 -18.07
CA LYS A 392 -11.62 -12.49 -19.33
C LYS A 392 -12.85 -11.59 -19.30
N LYS A 393 -13.55 -11.54 -18.17
CA LYS A 393 -14.77 -10.75 -18.01
C LYS A 393 -14.50 -9.25 -17.95
N HIS A 394 -13.41 -8.84 -17.28
CA HIS A 394 -13.09 -7.44 -16.97
C HIS A 394 -11.96 -6.86 -17.83
N GLN A 395 -11.30 -7.66 -18.69
CA GLN A 395 -10.21 -7.18 -19.55
C GLN A 395 -10.69 -6.07 -20.50
N TYR A 396 -10.01 -4.93 -20.45
CA TYR A 396 -10.29 -3.80 -21.35
C TYR A 396 -9.54 -3.95 -22.69
N PRO A 397 -10.18 -3.64 -23.83
CA PRO A 397 -11.60 -3.28 -24.02
C PRO A 397 -12.50 -4.50 -24.37
N GLU A 398 -11.94 -5.71 -24.50
CA GLU A 398 -12.62 -6.88 -25.09
C GLU A 398 -13.50 -7.64 -24.09
N GLY A 399 -13.39 -7.38 -22.78
CA GLY A 399 -14.15 -8.06 -21.75
C GLY A 399 -15.66 -7.80 -21.84
N GLU A 400 -16.44 -8.74 -21.33
CA GLU A 400 -17.91 -8.68 -21.39
C GLU A 400 -18.45 -7.38 -20.77
N VAL A 401 -17.90 -6.96 -19.64
CA VAL A 401 -18.31 -5.73 -18.92
C VAL A 401 -18.17 -4.51 -19.80
N TRP A 402 -17.05 -4.35 -20.48
CA TRP A 402 -16.79 -3.19 -21.35
C TRP A 402 -17.66 -3.17 -22.60
N ARG A 403 -17.91 -4.34 -23.19
CA ARG A 403 -18.82 -4.45 -24.35
C ARG A 403 -20.26 -4.06 -24.02
N VAL A 404 -20.70 -4.29 -22.77
CA VAL A 404 -22.01 -3.85 -22.29
C VAL A 404 -22.06 -2.35 -22.12
N ILE A 405 -21.04 -1.76 -21.47
CA ILE A 405 -20.94 -0.31 -21.27
C ILE A 405 -20.90 0.44 -22.60
N GLU A 406 -20.10 -0.02 -23.59
CA GLU A 406 -20.06 0.59 -24.92
C GLU A 406 -21.41 0.57 -25.65
N LYS A 407 -22.18 -0.50 -25.49
CA LYS A 407 -23.52 -0.58 -26.08
C LYS A 407 -24.50 0.39 -25.42
N GLN A 408 -24.39 0.59 -24.12
CA GLN A 408 -25.26 1.52 -23.37
C GLN A 408 -24.87 2.99 -23.62
N GLY A 409 -23.59 3.30 -23.80
CA GLY A 409 -23.12 4.65 -24.11
C GLY A 409 -23.35 5.11 -25.57
N LYS A 410 -23.80 4.22 -26.44
CA LYS A 410 -24.18 4.52 -27.83
C LYS A 410 -25.71 4.68 -28.03
N GLN A 411 -26.47 4.60 -26.96
CA GLN A 411 -27.90 4.97 -26.91
C GLN A 411 -28.07 6.36 -26.26
#